data_cd7fb5861d667ac3090d4dc925050801
#
_entry.id   cd7fb5861d667ac3090d4dc925050801
#
_cell.length_a   1.000
_cell.length_b   1.000
_cell.length_c   1.000
_cell.angle_alpha   90.00
_cell.angle_beta   90.00
_cell.angle_gamma   90.00
#
_symmetry.space_group_name_H-M   'P 1'
#
loop_
_entity.id
_entity.type
_entity.pdbx_description
1 polymer ?
#
loop_
_entity_poly.entity_id
_entity_poly.type
_entity_poly.pdbx_seq_one_letter_code
_entity_poly.pdbx_strand_id
1 'polypeptide(L)'
;MKLKIDTKEKFIVLTPEESIISANMTEDIEKIEGYASLEIPNIILNLKMVMEIDEHAAEKISLIQQQFYEKNSSMVICEMQPGVQTVFKNLDVTDVMNITPTESEAWDIVQMEEIERELLSDFDEDDK
;
A
#
# COMPACT_ATOMS: atom_id res chain seq x y z
N MET A 1 -5.61 -1.06 16.01
CA MET A 1 -5.94 -0.05 14.99
C MET A 1 -7.24 -0.42 14.30
N LYS A 2 -8.13 0.52 14.20
CA LYS A 2 -9.42 0.29 13.55
C LYS A 2 -9.25 0.47 12.04
N LEU A 3 -9.69 -0.52 11.27
CA LEU A 3 -9.58 -0.50 9.81
C LEU A 3 -10.94 -0.69 9.16
N LYS A 4 -11.22 0.13 8.15
CA LYS A 4 -12.29 -0.14 7.22
C LYS A 4 -11.69 -0.98 6.08
N ILE A 5 -12.34 -2.09 5.76
CA ILE A 5 -11.86 -3.04 4.75
C ILE A 5 -12.88 -3.10 3.61
N ASP A 6 -12.43 -2.84 2.39
CA ASP A 6 -13.27 -2.91 1.21
C ASP A 6 -12.59 -3.82 0.19
N THR A 7 -13.18 -5.01 0.01
CA THR A 7 -12.63 -6.05 -0.86
C THR A 7 -13.13 -5.88 -2.29
N LYS A 8 -12.21 -5.75 -3.22
CA LYS A 8 -12.49 -5.68 -4.65
C LYS A 8 -12.02 -6.98 -5.32
N GLU A 9 -12.16 -7.07 -6.61
CA GLU A 9 -11.81 -8.28 -7.36
C GLU A 9 -10.32 -8.60 -7.31
N LYS A 10 -9.46 -7.61 -7.49
CA LYS A 10 -8.00 -7.80 -7.57
C LYS A 10 -7.22 -7.16 -6.43
N PHE A 11 -7.87 -6.41 -5.57
CA PHE A 11 -7.20 -5.73 -4.47
C PHE A 11 -8.15 -5.47 -3.31
N ILE A 12 -7.56 -5.18 -2.16
CA ILE A 12 -8.30 -4.82 -0.95
C ILE A 12 -7.92 -3.38 -0.59
N VAL A 13 -8.92 -2.54 -0.33
CA VAL A 13 -8.69 -1.18 0.16
C VAL A 13 -8.78 -1.18 1.67
N LEU A 14 -7.69 -0.78 2.32
CA LEU A 14 -7.63 -0.62 3.76
C LEU A 14 -7.62 0.86 4.10
N THR A 15 -8.57 1.30 4.93
CA THR A 15 -8.66 2.69 5.37
C THR A 15 -8.57 2.71 6.90
N PRO A 16 -7.41 3.06 7.45
CA PRO A 16 -7.31 3.22 8.91
C PRO A 16 -8.23 4.33 9.41
N GLU A 17 -9.07 4.00 10.38
CA GLU A 17 -10.00 4.95 10.99
C GLU A 17 -9.39 5.53 12.27
N GLU A 18 -8.16 6.01 12.15
CA GLU A 18 -7.39 6.62 13.23
C GLU A 18 -6.89 7.98 12.76
N SER A 19 -7.00 8.99 13.58
CA SER A 19 -6.45 10.32 13.24
C SER A 19 -4.94 10.36 13.45
N ILE A 20 -4.41 9.52 14.31
CA ILE A 20 -2.98 9.45 14.60
C ILE A 20 -2.52 8.00 14.52
N ILE A 21 -1.48 7.75 13.73
CA ILE A 21 -0.81 6.44 13.72
C ILE A 21 0.54 6.61 14.42
N SER A 22 0.71 5.94 15.54
CA SER A 22 1.89 6.08 16.38
C SER A 22 2.76 4.83 16.35
N ALA A 23 3.97 4.95 16.90
CA ALA A 23 4.95 3.86 16.90
C ALA A 23 4.45 2.62 17.64
N ASN A 24 3.57 2.77 18.63
CA ASN A 24 3.03 1.62 19.36
C ASN A 24 1.98 0.84 18.57
N MET A 25 1.64 1.27 17.36
CA MET A 25 0.75 0.56 16.44
C MET A 25 1.50 -0.29 15.41
N THR A 26 2.81 -0.49 15.59
CA THR A 26 3.63 -1.23 14.61
C THR A 26 3.15 -2.66 14.40
N GLU A 27 2.66 -3.32 15.46
CA GLU A 27 2.10 -4.68 15.32
C GLU A 27 0.89 -4.69 14.38
N ASP A 28 0.04 -3.69 14.48
CA ASP A 28 -1.13 -3.57 13.60
C ASP A 28 -0.70 -3.28 12.16
N ILE A 29 0.34 -2.48 11.99
CA ILE A 29 0.89 -2.17 10.67
C ILE A 29 1.47 -3.44 10.04
N GLU A 30 2.18 -4.26 10.82
CA GLU A 30 2.73 -5.54 10.34
C GLU A 30 1.65 -6.50 9.86
N LYS A 31 0.45 -6.42 10.43
CA LYS A 31 -0.67 -7.28 10.04
C LYS A 31 -1.26 -6.91 8.68
N ILE A 32 -0.89 -5.77 8.11
CA ILE A 32 -1.40 -5.33 6.80
C ILE A 32 -1.15 -6.41 5.74
N GLU A 33 0.02 -7.03 5.74
CA GLU A 33 0.34 -8.10 4.79
C GLU A 33 -0.64 -9.27 4.87
N GLY A 34 -1.17 -9.53 6.06
CA GLY A 34 -2.10 -10.64 6.29
C GLY A 34 -3.47 -10.46 5.64
N TYR A 35 -3.81 -9.26 5.20
CA TYR A 35 -5.07 -9.03 4.48
C TYR A 35 -4.98 -9.46 3.02
N ALA A 36 -3.78 -9.55 2.47
CA ALA A 36 -3.57 -10.04 1.11
C ALA A 36 -3.60 -11.58 1.09
N SER A 37 -4.00 -12.14 -0.05
CA SER A 37 -4.04 -13.58 -0.27
C SER A 37 -3.52 -13.91 -1.67
N LEU A 38 -3.41 -15.20 -1.99
CA LEU A 38 -3.02 -15.61 -3.34
C LEU A 38 -4.04 -15.17 -4.39
N GLU A 39 -5.32 -15.12 -4.02
CA GLU A 39 -6.39 -14.71 -4.94
C GLU A 39 -6.48 -13.19 -5.06
N ILE A 40 -6.24 -12.46 -3.95
CA ILE A 40 -6.30 -11.01 -3.92
C ILE A 40 -4.98 -10.51 -3.29
N PRO A 41 -3.90 -10.47 -4.09
CA PRO A 41 -2.57 -10.20 -3.54
C PRO A 41 -2.23 -8.73 -3.35
N ASN A 42 -3.08 -7.82 -3.81
CA ASN A 42 -2.76 -6.40 -3.86
C ASN A 42 -3.53 -5.61 -2.80
N ILE A 43 -2.90 -4.56 -2.29
CA ILE A 43 -3.50 -3.71 -1.25
C ILE A 43 -3.39 -2.24 -1.67
N ILE A 44 -4.45 -1.49 -1.43
CA ILE A 44 -4.45 -0.03 -1.46
C ILE A 44 -4.63 0.44 -0.02
N LEU A 45 -3.69 1.23 0.46
CA LEU A 45 -3.76 1.83 1.80
C LEU A 45 -4.21 3.28 1.65
N ASN A 46 -5.45 3.55 2.05
CA ASN A 46 -6.02 4.89 1.97
C ASN A 46 -5.87 5.60 3.31
N LEU A 47 -5.08 6.66 3.35
CA LEU A 47 -4.74 7.38 4.58
C LEU A 47 -5.54 8.68 4.77
N LYS A 48 -6.70 8.80 4.13
CA LYS A 48 -7.48 10.05 4.17
C LYS A 48 -7.91 10.47 5.58
N MET A 49 -8.07 9.52 6.49
CA MET A 49 -8.51 9.79 7.87
C MET A 49 -7.34 10.05 8.82
N VAL A 50 -6.12 9.76 8.39
CA VAL A 50 -4.92 9.92 9.20
C VAL A 50 -4.39 11.34 9.06
N MET A 51 -4.36 12.09 10.15
CA MET A 51 -3.86 13.47 10.19
C MET A 51 -2.38 13.53 10.56
N GLU A 52 -1.93 12.60 11.39
CA GLU A 52 -0.56 12.55 11.89
C GLU A 52 -0.05 11.12 11.88
N ILE A 53 1.23 10.94 11.58
CA ILE A 53 1.88 9.64 11.62
C ILE A 53 3.27 9.79 12.25
N ASP A 54 3.65 8.82 13.09
CA ASP A 54 4.98 8.75 13.66
C ASP A 54 5.98 8.29 12.60
N GLU A 55 7.21 8.76 12.70
CA GLU A 55 8.30 8.41 11.78
C GLU A 55 8.54 6.91 11.68
N HIS A 56 8.54 6.22 12.82
CA HIS A 56 8.73 4.76 12.86
C HIS A 56 7.59 4.02 12.16
N ALA A 57 6.36 4.49 12.34
CA ALA A 57 5.19 3.91 11.69
C ALA A 57 5.27 4.11 10.18
N ALA A 58 5.63 5.31 9.73
CA ALA A 58 5.79 5.62 8.31
C ALA A 58 6.89 4.76 7.67
N GLU A 59 8.01 4.62 8.35
CA GLU A 59 9.12 3.78 7.91
C GLU A 59 8.69 2.32 7.77
N LYS A 60 7.91 1.82 8.72
CA LYS A 60 7.40 0.46 8.70
C LYS A 60 6.46 0.24 7.50
N ILE A 61 5.59 1.21 7.22
CA ILE A 61 4.69 1.16 6.07
C ILE A 61 5.50 1.09 4.76
N SER A 62 6.56 1.89 4.64
CA SER A 62 7.39 1.87 3.45
C SER A 62 8.10 0.52 3.25
N LEU A 63 8.55 -0.11 4.33
CA LEU A 63 9.15 -1.44 4.27
C LEU A 63 8.15 -2.50 3.82
N ILE A 64 6.92 -2.43 4.32
CA ILE A 64 5.86 -3.36 3.93
C ILE A 64 5.56 -3.21 2.44
N GLN A 65 5.50 -1.98 1.94
CA GLN A 65 5.30 -1.74 0.50
C GLN A 65 6.40 -2.41 -0.32
N GLN A 66 7.66 -2.27 0.08
CA GLN A 66 8.77 -2.92 -0.60
C GLN A 66 8.61 -4.44 -0.61
N GLN A 67 8.17 -5.02 0.51
CA GLN A 67 7.96 -6.46 0.62
C GLN A 67 6.87 -6.94 -0.33
N PHE A 68 5.81 -6.17 -0.54
CA PHE A 68 4.79 -6.50 -1.54
C PHE A 68 5.40 -6.60 -2.94
N TYR A 69 6.20 -5.62 -3.33
CA TYR A 69 6.82 -5.61 -4.66
C TYR A 69 7.86 -6.71 -4.83
N GLU A 70 8.57 -7.08 -3.77
CA GLU A 70 9.50 -8.22 -3.80
C GLU A 70 8.78 -9.54 -4.04
N LYS A 71 7.51 -9.63 -3.66
CA LYS A 71 6.67 -10.82 -3.85
C LYS A 71 5.82 -10.75 -5.12
N ASN A 72 6.10 -9.81 -6.01
CA ASN A 72 5.33 -9.55 -7.22
C ASN A 72 3.87 -9.19 -6.95
N SER A 73 3.64 -8.47 -5.87
CA SER A 73 2.33 -7.91 -5.51
C SER A 73 2.41 -6.40 -5.48
N SER A 74 1.27 -5.73 -5.50
CA SER A 74 1.21 -4.27 -5.46
C SER A 74 0.71 -3.78 -4.12
N MET A 75 1.31 -2.71 -3.63
CA MET A 75 0.78 -1.94 -2.52
C MET A 75 0.92 -0.48 -2.89
N VAL A 76 -0.21 0.22 -2.97
CA VAL A 76 -0.25 1.65 -3.30
C VAL A 76 -0.85 2.41 -2.14
N ILE A 77 -0.24 3.54 -1.79
CA ILE A 77 -0.72 4.42 -0.73
C ILE A 77 -1.36 5.63 -1.37
N CYS A 78 -2.53 6.04 -0.89
CA CYS A 78 -3.25 7.16 -1.47
C CYS A 78 -3.86 8.06 -0.41
N GLU A 79 -4.24 9.25 -0.86
CA GLU A 79 -4.99 10.26 -0.09
C GLU A 79 -4.32 10.65 1.23
N MET A 80 -2.99 10.81 1.21
CA MET A 80 -2.26 11.27 2.39
C MET A 80 -2.57 12.73 2.67
N GLN A 81 -2.87 13.03 3.93
CA GLN A 81 -3.01 14.40 4.42
C GLN A 81 -1.63 15.09 4.44
N PRO A 82 -1.58 16.43 4.38
CA PRO A 82 -0.30 17.16 4.33
C PRO A 82 0.69 16.81 5.44
N GLY A 83 0.20 16.65 6.67
CA GLY A 83 1.06 16.26 7.80
C GLY A 83 1.69 14.89 7.62
N VAL A 84 0.95 13.96 7.02
CA VAL A 84 1.45 12.60 6.71
C VAL A 84 2.45 12.65 5.57
N GLN A 85 2.14 13.40 4.51
CA GLN A 85 3.05 13.59 3.38
C GLN A 85 4.41 14.11 3.83
N THR A 86 4.42 15.07 4.75
CA THR A 86 5.64 15.67 5.26
C THR A 86 6.54 14.63 5.93
N VAL A 87 5.96 13.74 6.72
CA VAL A 87 6.75 12.68 7.40
C VAL A 87 7.40 11.75 6.39
N PHE A 88 6.65 11.27 5.39
CA PHE A 88 7.22 10.40 4.35
C PHE A 88 8.28 11.11 3.54
N LYS A 89 8.06 12.39 3.23
CA LYS A 89 9.03 13.20 2.48
C LYS A 89 10.33 13.37 3.26
N ASN A 90 10.24 13.61 4.56
CA ASN A 90 11.42 13.76 5.43
C ASN A 90 12.21 12.47 5.59
N LEU A 91 11.57 11.31 5.41
CA LEU A 91 12.26 10.02 5.42
C LEU A 91 12.99 9.73 4.10
N ASP A 92 12.79 10.58 3.09
CA ASP A 92 13.42 10.46 1.77
C ASP A 92 13.12 9.12 1.09
N VAL A 93 11.90 8.63 1.24
CA VAL A 93 11.48 7.35 0.66
C VAL A 93 10.43 7.52 -0.45
N THR A 94 9.92 8.73 -0.66
CA THR A 94 8.82 8.98 -1.60
C THR A 94 9.18 8.66 -3.05
N ASP A 95 10.45 8.81 -3.43
CA ASP A 95 10.92 8.54 -4.79
C ASP A 95 10.85 7.06 -5.15
N VAL A 96 10.89 6.18 -4.15
CA VAL A 96 10.85 4.72 -4.35
C VAL A 96 9.51 4.11 -3.96
N MET A 97 8.57 4.93 -3.48
CA MET A 97 7.25 4.48 -3.05
C MET A 97 6.20 4.72 -4.13
N ASN A 98 5.21 3.85 -4.17
CA ASN A 98 4.04 4.00 -5.03
C ASN A 98 2.95 4.74 -4.26
N ILE A 99 2.80 6.02 -4.54
CA ILE A 99 1.88 6.92 -3.84
C ILE A 99 1.07 7.69 -4.87
N THR A 100 -0.24 7.80 -4.66
CA THR A 100 -1.11 8.60 -5.52
C THR A 100 -1.89 9.62 -4.68
N PRO A 101 -2.31 10.73 -5.28
CA PRO A 101 -3.16 11.71 -4.58
C PRO A 101 -4.54 11.16 -4.26
N THR A 102 -5.13 10.32 -5.14
CA THR A 102 -6.49 9.83 -4.99
C THR A 102 -6.54 8.31 -5.01
N GLU A 103 -7.59 7.74 -4.42
CA GLU A 103 -7.83 6.31 -4.46
C GLU A 103 -8.08 5.84 -5.89
N SER A 104 -8.78 6.63 -6.70
CA SER A 104 -9.06 6.31 -8.10
C SER A 104 -7.78 6.05 -8.89
N GLU A 105 -6.76 6.90 -8.71
CA GLU A 105 -5.46 6.71 -9.35
C GLU A 105 -4.74 5.48 -8.82
N ALA A 106 -4.91 5.17 -7.54
CA ALA A 106 -4.34 3.94 -6.96
C ALA A 106 -4.96 2.70 -7.58
N TRP A 107 -6.27 2.70 -7.85
CA TRP A 107 -6.94 1.61 -8.56
C TRP A 107 -6.31 1.38 -9.92
N ASP A 108 -6.07 2.45 -10.67
CA ASP A 108 -5.49 2.38 -12.01
C ASP A 108 -4.09 1.76 -11.97
N ILE A 109 -3.27 2.16 -11.00
CA ILE A 109 -1.91 1.63 -10.86
C ILE A 109 -1.94 0.14 -10.56
N VAL A 110 -2.76 -0.29 -9.61
CA VAL A 110 -2.85 -1.71 -9.24
C VAL A 110 -3.30 -2.55 -10.43
N GLN A 111 -4.30 -2.08 -11.18
CA GLN A 111 -4.80 -2.80 -12.34
C GLN A 111 -3.75 -2.87 -13.45
N MET A 112 -3.04 -1.78 -13.71
CA MET A 112 -1.95 -1.76 -14.70
C MET A 112 -0.84 -2.72 -14.34
N GLU A 113 -0.42 -2.72 -13.07
CA GLU A 113 0.65 -3.61 -12.61
C GLU A 113 0.25 -5.08 -12.68
N GLU A 114 -1.02 -5.36 -12.38
CA GLU A 114 -1.56 -6.72 -12.49
C GLU A 114 -1.54 -7.20 -13.95
N ILE A 115 -1.96 -6.35 -14.88
CA ILE A 115 -1.92 -6.65 -16.31
C ILE A 115 -0.48 -6.88 -16.79
N GLU A 116 0.45 -6.05 -16.36
CA GLU A 116 1.86 -6.20 -16.71
C GLU A 116 2.42 -7.54 -16.24
N ARG A 117 2.06 -7.96 -15.02
CA ARG A 117 2.51 -9.25 -14.49
C ARG A 117 1.94 -10.42 -15.29
N GLU A 118 0.67 -10.33 -15.70
CA GLU A 118 0.03 -11.35 -16.52
C GLU A 118 0.72 -11.48 -17.89
N LEU A 119 1.07 -10.34 -18.50
CA LEU A 119 1.79 -10.32 -19.78
C LEU A 119 3.18 -10.92 -19.65
N LEU A 120 3.91 -10.57 -18.60
CA LEU A 120 5.24 -11.13 -18.35
C LEU A 120 5.19 -12.63 -18.10
N SER A 121 4.17 -13.10 -17.39
CA SER A 121 3.95 -14.52 -17.13
C SER A 121 3.72 -15.29 -18.43
N ASP A 122 2.92 -14.72 -19.35
CA ASP A 122 2.67 -15.31 -20.66
C ASP A 122 3.95 -15.41 -21.49
N PHE A 123 4.80 -14.38 -21.44
CA PHE A 123 6.10 -14.38 -22.09
C PHE A 123 7.01 -15.47 -21.55
N ASP A 124 7.04 -15.65 -20.23
CA ASP A 124 7.87 -16.67 -19.59
C ASP A 124 7.42 -18.08 -19.99
N GLU A 125 6.12 -18.30 -20.18
CA GLU A 125 5.58 -19.57 -20.66
C GLU A 125 5.98 -19.87 -22.10
N ASP A 126 6.00 -18.84 -22.95
CA ASP A 126 6.37 -18.97 -24.36
C ASP A 126 7.83 -19.33 -24.56
N ASP A 127 8.69 -18.93 -23.62
CA ASP A 127 10.12 -19.20 -23.66
C ASP A 127 10.48 -20.65 -23.28
N LYS A 128 9.51 -21.41 -22.86
CA LYS A 128 9.69 -22.82 -22.52
C LYS A 128 9.42 -23.70 -23.73
#